data_7ebc9b762e726edfe42d8505ecfe1868
#
_entry.id   7ebc9b762e726edfe42d8505ecfe1868
#
_cell.length_a   1.000
_cell.length_b   1.000
_cell.length_c   1.000
_cell.angle_alpha   90.00
_cell.angle_beta   90.00
_cell.angle_gamma   90.00
#
_symmetry.space_group_name_H-M   'P 1'
#
loop_
_entity.id
_entity.type
_entity.pdbx_description
1 polymer ?
#
loop_
_entity_poly.entity_id
_entity_poly.type
_entity_poly.pdbx_seq_one_letter_code
_entity_poly.pdbx_strand_id
1 'polypeptide(L)'
;MTTQLASQDAATATDARRWLCEVAAPLWANRGRTTSGLFAERMTQDGEPDPSYFRVFVQARHIFAYATIGRIGWDGPWRELIAETITVLVERARRDDGFFVHRLDAAANPLDPRADLYDQAFVLFALANAGEALADSRWFDVAEDLLDTIERNWTHSAGGYTEGEIADPRVRRQNPHMHLLEATMALAEASGRARFAAVADKIADLSAARFIDPATGALLEYFTDTLEPAPGIEGRIVEPGHCFEWAWLFERLGATGRADRLMVAERLTGFARTHGICAQRGVCINEVLTDGSVHDATARLWPQTERIKAAAIRHRRTGDEAEATEMAAAIRGLAQYYAVLVPGLWHDKLKADGSF
;
A
#
# COMPACT_ATOMS: atom_id res chain seq x y z
N MET A 1 -9.22 24.49 -24.38
CA MET A 1 -8.42 23.32 -23.97
C MET A 1 -8.75 22.84 -22.54
N THR A 2 -8.90 23.71 -21.57
CA THR A 2 -9.20 23.39 -20.16
C THR A 2 -10.50 22.61 -19.95
N THR A 3 -11.58 22.98 -20.64
CA THR A 3 -12.92 22.32 -20.51
C THR A 3 -12.94 20.89 -21.08
N GLN A 4 -12.11 20.60 -22.08
CA GLN A 4 -12.06 19.29 -22.73
C GLN A 4 -11.23 18.29 -21.94
N LEU A 5 -10.16 18.75 -21.25
CA LEU A 5 -9.38 17.93 -20.32
C LEU A 5 -10.21 17.57 -19.07
N ALA A 6 -10.88 18.54 -18.45
CA ALA A 6 -11.75 18.30 -17.31
C ALA A 6 -12.89 17.31 -17.61
N SER A 7 -13.44 17.32 -18.85
CA SER A 7 -14.46 16.37 -19.27
C SER A 7 -13.92 14.95 -19.50
N GLN A 8 -12.67 14.83 -19.95
CA GLN A 8 -12.00 13.56 -20.19
C GLN A 8 -11.59 12.89 -18.86
N ASP A 9 -11.11 13.67 -17.89
CA ASP A 9 -10.76 13.20 -16.55
C ASP A 9 -11.98 12.73 -15.76
N ALA A 10 -13.11 13.47 -15.86
CA ALA A 10 -14.37 13.06 -15.26
C ALA A 10 -14.92 11.76 -15.86
N ALA A 11 -14.80 11.56 -17.17
CA ALA A 11 -15.18 10.32 -17.85
C ALA A 11 -14.32 9.15 -17.39
N THR A 12 -13.00 9.34 -17.28
CA THR A 12 -12.06 8.31 -16.84
C THR A 12 -12.29 7.89 -15.37
N ALA A 13 -12.56 8.84 -14.47
CA ALA A 13 -12.90 8.56 -13.08
C ALA A 13 -14.22 7.79 -12.96
N THR A 14 -15.22 8.16 -13.77
CA THR A 14 -16.52 7.45 -13.85
C THR A 14 -16.34 6.03 -14.36
N ASP A 15 -15.49 5.80 -15.35
CA ASP A 15 -15.21 4.47 -15.90
C ASP A 15 -14.44 3.61 -14.91
N ALA A 16 -13.47 4.15 -14.19
CA ALA A 16 -12.75 3.43 -13.13
C ALA A 16 -13.69 3.04 -11.98
N ARG A 17 -14.55 3.95 -11.52
CA ARG A 17 -15.57 3.65 -10.50
C ARG A 17 -16.54 2.57 -10.97
N ARG A 18 -17.03 2.66 -12.21
CA ARG A 18 -17.90 1.65 -12.79
C ARG A 18 -17.21 0.28 -12.84
N TRP A 19 -15.98 0.22 -13.33
CA TRP A 19 -15.21 -1.02 -13.36
C TRP A 19 -15.04 -1.63 -11.96
N LEU A 20 -14.69 -0.82 -10.96
CA LEU A 20 -14.57 -1.28 -9.58
C LEU A 20 -15.88 -1.81 -9.02
N CYS A 21 -16.98 -1.05 -9.15
CA CYS A 21 -18.26 -1.38 -8.51
C CYS A 21 -19.08 -2.44 -9.28
N GLU A 22 -19.03 -2.44 -10.62
CA GLU A 22 -19.89 -3.32 -11.42
C GLU A 22 -19.17 -4.60 -11.91
N VAL A 23 -17.83 -4.61 -11.89
CA VAL A 23 -17.05 -5.71 -12.47
C VAL A 23 -16.13 -6.36 -11.44
N ALA A 24 -15.15 -5.63 -10.90
CA ALA A 24 -14.13 -6.21 -10.04
C ALA A 24 -14.69 -6.63 -8.66
N ALA A 25 -15.40 -5.73 -7.96
CA ALA A 25 -15.92 -6.04 -6.63
C ALA A 25 -16.88 -7.24 -6.64
N PRO A 26 -17.87 -7.35 -7.57
CA PRO A 26 -18.72 -8.53 -7.65
C PRO A 26 -17.97 -9.83 -7.96
N LEU A 27 -16.98 -9.79 -8.85
CA LEU A 27 -16.17 -10.96 -9.18
C LEU A 27 -15.45 -11.50 -7.95
N TRP A 28 -14.72 -10.63 -7.24
CA TRP A 28 -13.94 -11.04 -6.07
C TRP A 28 -14.82 -11.37 -4.86
N ALA A 29 -15.94 -10.69 -4.67
CA ALA A 29 -16.92 -11.03 -3.61
C ALA A 29 -17.57 -12.39 -3.81
N ASN A 30 -17.81 -12.82 -5.05
CA ASN A 30 -18.47 -14.07 -5.36
C ASN A 30 -17.47 -15.22 -5.57
N ARG A 31 -16.52 -15.08 -6.49
CA ARG A 31 -15.56 -16.16 -6.83
C ARG A 31 -14.35 -16.17 -5.90
N GLY A 32 -13.87 -15.01 -5.46
CA GLY A 32 -12.72 -14.90 -4.58
C GLY A 32 -13.03 -15.27 -3.14
N ARG A 33 -14.30 -15.36 -2.75
CA ARG A 33 -14.70 -15.68 -1.38
C ARG A 33 -14.62 -17.18 -1.11
N THR A 34 -14.04 -17.55 0.03
CA THR A 34 -13.96 -18.95 0.49
C THR A 34 -14.95 -19.24 1.59
N THR A 35 -15.19 -20.51 1.84
CA THR A 35 -16.08 -20.97 2.93
C THR A 35 -15.55 -20.67 4.32
N SER A 36 -14.24 -20.41 4.47
CA SER A 36 -13.64 -20.00 5.74
C SER A 36 -13.86 -18.53 6.09
N GLY A 37 -14.54 -17.76 5.24
CA GLY A 37 -14.74 -16.33 5.45
C GLY A 37 -13.54 -15.45 5.07
N LEU A 38 -12.58 -16.01 4.34
CA LEU A 38 -11.41 -15.33 3.80
C LEU A 38 -11.49 -15.20 2.26
N PHE A 39 -10.65 -14.38 1.66
CA PHE A 39 -10.53 -14.24 0.22
C PHE A 39 -9.39 -15.10 -0.29
N ALA A 40 -9.55 -15.69 -1.47
CA ALA A 40 -8.51 -16.42 -2.16
C ALA A 40 -7.25 -15.57 -2.30
N GLU A 41 -6.10 -16.22 -2.18
CA GLU A 41 -4.79 -15.55 -2.26
C GLU A 41 -4.58 -14.82 -3.60
N ARG A 42 -5.09 -15.42 -4.67
CA ARG A 42 -5.09 -14.90 -6.04
C ARG A 42 -6.15 -15.63 -6.88
N MET A 43 -6.38 -15.09 -8.06
CA MET A 43 -7.13 -15.77 -9.13
C MET A 43 -6.22 -16.02 -10.32
N THR A 44 -6.42 -17.14 -11.02
CA THR A 44 -5.83 -17.37 -12.33
C THR A 44 -6.43 -16.44 -13.37
N GLN A 45 -5.82 -16.33 -14.55
CA GLN A 45 -6.36 -15.51 -15.65
C GLN A 45 -7.70 -16.05 -16.20
N ASP A 46 -8.06 -17.30 -15.89
CA ASP A 46 -9.38 -17.91 -16.19
C ASP A 46 -10.42 -17.63 -15.11
N GLY A 47 -10.06 -16.92 -14.05
CA GLY A 47 -10.94 -16.55 -12.94
C GLY A 47 -11.15 -17.64 -11.88
N GLU A 48 -10.26 -18.64 -11.83
CA GLU A 48 -10.31 -19.67 -10.81
C GLU A 48 -9.54 -19.22 -9.56
N PRO A 49 -10.14 -19.27 -8.37
CA PRO A 49 -9.49 -18.87 -7.13
C PRO A 49 -8.43 -19.89 -6.68
N ASP A 50 -7.35 -19.41 -6.08
CA ASP A 50 -6.34 -20.24 -5.40
C ASP A 50 -6.55 -20.14 -3.88
N PRO A 51 -7.19 -21.14 -3.24
CA PRO A 51 -7.44 -21.17 -1.80
C PRO A 51 -6.38 -21.99 -1.04
N SER A 52 -5.21 -22.24 -1.60
CA SER A 52 -4.21 -23.15 -1.00
C SER A 52 -3.67 -22.63 0.33
N TYR A 53 -3.56 -21.33 0.50
CA TYR A 53 -3.21 -20.64 1.74
C TYR A 53 -3.66 -19.19 1.68
N PHE A 54 -3.59 -18.49 2.82
CA PHE A 54 -3.95 -17.08 2.91
C PHE A 54 -2.88 -16.30 3.66
N ARG A 55 -2.27 -15.29 3.03
CA ARG A 55 -1.43 -14.32 3.72
C ARG A 55 -2.31 -13.31 4.44
N VAL A 56 -1.97 -13.02 5.69
CA VAL A 56 -2.77 -12.13 6.54
C VAL A 56 -2.84 -10.72 5.95
N PHE A 57 -1.76 -10.18 5.41
CA PHE A 57 -1.79 -8.87 4.78
C PHE A 57 -2.67 -8.80 3.52
N VAL A 58 -2.86 -9.91 2.79
CA VAL A 58 -3.80 -9.96 1.64
C VAL A 58 -5.23 -9.81 2.13
N GLN A 59 -5.60 -10.49 3.20
CA GLN A 59 -6.92 -10.36 3.81
C GLN A 59 -7.17 -8.93 4.33
N ALA A 60 -6.17 -8.34 4.97
CA ALA A 60 -6.20 -6.95 5.41
C ALA A 60 -6.43 -5.96 4.25
N ARG A 61 -5.78 -6.18 3.12
CA ARG A 61 -6.00 -5.37 1.90
C ARG A 61 -7.40 -5.53 1.32
N HIS A 62 -8.01 -6.72 1.39
CA HIS A 62 -9.41 -6.90 0.99
C HIS A 62 -10.38 -6.10 1.86
N ILE A 63 -10.14 -6.03 3.18
CA ILE A 63 -10.95 -5.18 4.09
C ILE A 63 -10.88 -3.71 3.64
N PHE A 64 -9.69 -3.18 3.40
CA PHE A 64 -9.52 -1.81 2.89
C PHE A 64 -10.20 -1.61 1.53
N ALA A 65 -10.01 -2.56 0.60
CA ALA A 65 -10.60 -2.48 -0.73
C ALA A 65 -12.12 -2.41 -0.66
N TYR A 66 -12.77 -3.31 0.08
CA TYR A 66 -14.23 -3.31 0.22
C TYR A 66 -14.75 -2.10 0.99
N ALA A 67 -14.04 -1.62 2.02
CA ALA A 67 -14.40 -0.37 2.69
C ALA A 67 -14.36 0.83 1.72
N THR A 68 -13.35 0.88 0.86
CA THR A 68 -13.22 1.94 -0.15
C THR A 68 -14.27 1.82 -1.24
N ILE A 69 -14.47 0.62 -1.78
CA ILE A 69 -15.44 0.36 -2.85
C ILE A 69 -16.87 0.64 -2.37
N GLY A 70 -17.21 0.29 -1.12
CA GLY A 70 -18.49 0.64 -0.50
C GLY A 70 -18.69 2.16 -0.38
N ARG A 71 -17.64 2.90 0.02
CA ARG A 71 -17.70 4.37 0.11
C ARG A 71 -17.89 5.05 -1.25
N ILE A 72 -17.35 4.49 -2.32
CA ILE A 72 -17.56 5.04 -3.68
C ILE A 72 -18.85 4.56 -4.33
N GLY A 73 -19.69 3.78 -3.63
CA GLY A 73 -21.08 3.51 -4.01
C GLY A 73 -21.34 2.12 -4.60
N TRP A 74 -20.54 1.11 -4.28
CA TRP A 74 -20.95 -0.28 -4.52
C TRP A 74 -22.05 -0.67 -3.52
N ASP A 75 -23.15 -1.22 -4.03
CA ASP A 75 -24.33 -1.62 -3.26
C ASP A 75 -24.32 -3.08 -2.79
N GLY A 76 -23.24 -3.82 -3.07
CA GLY A 76 -23.06 -5.19 -2.58
C GLY A 76 -22.80 -5.26 -1.07
N PRO A 77 -22.64 -6.47 -0.51
CA PRO A 77 -22.57 -6.73 0.93
C PRO A 77 -21.19 -6.43 1.53
N TRP A 78 -20.64 -5.24 1.23
CA TRP A 78 -19.27 -4.90 1.63
C TRP A 78 -19.05 -4.83 3.14
N ARG A 79 -20.08 -4.44 3.93
CA ARG A 79 -19.97 -4.41 5.40
C ARG A 79 -19.93 -5.82 5.97
N GLU A 80 -20.73 -6.71 5.46
CA GLU A 80 -20.76 -8.13 5.83
C GLU A 80 -19.43 -8.79 5.49
N LEU A 81 -18.88 -8.55 4.31
CA LEU A 81 -17.57 -9.06 3.89
C LEU A 81 -16.46 -8.58 4.83
N ILE A 82 -16.47 -7.29 5.20
CA ILE A 82 -15.51 -6.72 6.16
C ILE A 82 -15.69 -7.38 7.54
N ALA A 83 -16.94 -7.45 8.06
CA ALA A 83 -17.22 -7.97 9.39
C ALA A 83 -16.77 -9.42 9.53
N GLU A 84 -17.07 -10.27 8.55
CA GLU A 84 -16.66 -11.67 8.54
C GLU A 84 -15.13 -11.80 8.47
N THR A 85 -14.48 -11.08 7.53
CA THR A 85 -13.03 -11.20 7.33
C THR A 85 -12.24 -10.70 8.53
N ILE A 86 -12.60 -9.55 9.12
CA ILE A 86 -11.88 -9.03 10.29
C ILE A 86 -12.08 -9.92 11.52
N THR A 87 -13.27 -10.50 11.68
CA THR A 87 -13.55 -11.44 12.77
C THR A 87 -12.68 -12.69 12.64
N VAL A 88 -12.61 -13.29 11.45
CA VAL A 88 -11.75 -14.46 11.20
C VAL A 88 -10.29 -14.13 11.45
N LEU A 89 -9.80 -12.97 10.99
CA LEU A 89 -8.41 -12.56 11.24
C LEU A 89 -8.12 -12.46 12.74
N VAL A 90 -8.97 -11.79 13.52
CA VAL A 90 -8.74 -11.60 14.97
C VAL A 90 -8.89 -12.90 15.75
N GLU A 91 -9.81 -13.77 15.37
CA GLU A 91 -10.04 -15.02 16.07
C GLU A 91 -9.07 -16.15 15.71
N ARG A 92 -8.54 -16.15 14.46
CA ARG A 92 -7.74 -17.25 13.93
C ARG A 92 -6.27 -16.91 13.68
N ALA A 93 -5.97 -15.67 13.34
CA ALA A 93 -4.60 -15.26 13.05
C ALA A 93 -3.89 -14.62 14.24
N ARG A 94 -4.59 -14.16 15.27
CA ARG A 94 -3.99 -13.57 16.46
C ARG A 94 -3.39 -14.64 17.36
N ARG A 95 -2.12 -14.47 17.73
CA ARG A 95 -1.37 -15.34 18.66
C ARG A 95 -1.64 -14.90 20.11
N ASP A 96 -1.30 -15.79 21.07
CA ASP A 96 -1.43 -15.50 22.50
C ASP A 96 -0.52 -14.34 22.97
N ASP A 97 0.61 -14.09 22.28
CA ASP A 97 1.51 -12.98 22.56
C ASP A 97 1.04 -11.64 21.97
N GLY A 98 -0.07 -11.65 21.24
CA GLY A 98 -0.72 -10.47 20.66
C GLY A 98 -0.36 -10.16 19.21
N PHE A 99 0.67 -10.78 18.63
CA PHE A 99 0.98 -10.66 17.21
C PHE A 99 0.02 -11.46 16.33
N PHE A 100 0.02 -11.17 15.03
CA PHE A 100 -0.72 -11.93 14.02
C PHE A 100 0.26 -12.78 13.19
N VAL A 101 -0.17 -13.99 12.87
CA VAL A 101 0.62 -14.94 12.06
C VAL A 101 0.78 -14.45 10.62
N HIS A 102 1.81 -14.94 9.92
CA HIS A 102 2.06 -14.61 8.52
C HIS A 102 1.04 -15.27 7.58
N ARG A 103 0.72 -16.56 7.80
CA ARG A 103 -0.16 -17.33 6.90
C ARG A 103 -1.16 -18.19 7.64
N LEU A 104 -2.32 -18.36 7.02
CA LEU A 104 -3.36 -19.32 7.39
C LEU A 104 -3.49 -20.39 6.30
N ASP A 105 -3.91 -21.60 6.67
CA ASP A 105 -4.30 -22.68 5.76
C ASP A 105 -5.72 -22.48 5.20
N ALA A 106 -6.17 -23.39 4.35
CA ALA A 106 -7.50 -23.36 3.72
C ALA A 106 -8.66 -23.38 4.75
N ALA A 107 -8.44 -23.92 5.96
CA ALA A 107 -9.40 -23.95 7.05
C ALA A 107 -9.27 -22.76 8.02
N ALA A 108 -8.45 -21.77 7.66
CA ALA A 108 -8.11 -20.59 8.48
C ALA A 108 -7.39 -20.92 9.80
N ASN A 109 -6.62 -22.00 9.86
CA ASN A 109 -5.71 -22.25 10.97
C ASN A 109 -4.30 -21.73 10.65
N PRO A 110 -3.48 -21.39 11.66
CA PRO A 110 -2.11 -20.97 11.46
C PRO A 110 -1.28 -21.98 10.66
N LEU A 111 -0.79 -21.56 9.48
CA LEU A 111 0.09 -22.35 8.62
C LEU A 111 1.57 -21.93 8.78
N ASP A 112 1.83 -20.63 8.81
CA ASP A 112 3.11 -20.05 9.20
C ASP A 112 2.88 -19.12 10.39
N PRO A 113 3.20 -19.57 11.61
CA PRO A 113 2.90 -18.81 12.83
C PRO A 113 3.84 -17.64 13.10
N ARG A 114 4.90 -17.46 12.31
CA ARG A 114 5.82 -16.34 12.49
C ARG A 114 5.11 -15.01 12.24
N ALA A 115 5.57 -13.97 12.92
CA ALA A 115 5.07 -12.61 12.76
C ALA A 115 6.10 -11.74 12.00
N ASP A 116 5.60 -10.85 11.16
CA ASP A 116 6.38 -9.90 10.36
C ASP A 116 5.80 -8.49 10.53
N LEU A 117 6.63 -7.47 10.61
CA LEU A 117 6.19 -6.09 10.82
C LEU A 117 5.26 -5.61 9.69
N TYR A 118 5.50 -6.06 8.47
CA TYR A 118 4.67 -5.76 7.31
C TYR A 118 3.24 -6.28 7.49
N ASP A 119 3.09 -7.55 7.92
CA ASP A 119 1.76 -8.12 8.21
C ASP A 119 1.05 -7.34 9.33
N GLN A 120 1.77 -7.01 10.42
CA GLN A 120 1.19 -6.26 11.53
C GLN A 120 0.72 -4.86 11.09
N ALA A 121 1.49 -4.18 10.25
CA ALA A 121 1.08 -2.88 9.69
C ALA A 121 -0.21 -2.98 8.89
N PHE A 122 -0.36 -4.01 8.05
CA PHE A 122 -1.60 -4.24 7.32
C PHE A 122 -2.77 -4.65 8.22
N VAL A 123 -2.53 -5.41 9.29
CA VAL A 123 -3.59 -5.70 10.28
C VAL A 123 -4.06 -4.41 10.96
N LEU A 124 -3.16 -3.53 11.39
CA LEU A 124 -3.51 -2.21 11.92
C LEU A 124 -4.35 -1.40 10.92
N PHE A 125 -3.97 -1.43 9.65
CA PHE A 125 -4.70 -0.76 8.58
C PHE A 125 -6.10 -1.36 8.36
N ALA A 126 -6.23 -2.68 8.42
CA ALA A 126 -7.52 -3.36 8.34
C ALA A 126 -8.43 -3.00 9.53
N LEU A 127 -7.87 -2.95 10.76
CA LEU A 127 -8.60 -2.57 11.96
C LEU A 127 -9.12 -1.12 11.89
N ALA A 128 -8.33 -0.20 11.33
CA ALA A 128 -8.77 1.17 11.09
C ALA A 128 -9.99 1.21 10.17
N ASN A 129 -9.90 0.54 9.02
CA ASN A 129 -10.95 0.52 8.01
C ASN A 129 -12.21 -0.24 8.48
N ALA A 130 -12.04 -1.34 9.23
CA ALA A 130 -13.16 -2.08 9.81
C ALA A 130 -13.87 -1.26 10.89
N GLY A 131 -13.13 -0.61 11.78
CA GLY A 131 -13.68 0.25 12.84
C GLY A 131 -14.55 1.38 12.28
N GLU A 132 -14.05 2.06 11.24
CA GLU A 132 -14.80 3.11 10.54
C GLU A 132 -16.02 2.56 9.78
N ALA A 133 -15.82 1.52 8.95
CA ALA A 133 -16.85 0.97 8.07
C ALA A 133 -18.03 0.35 8.82
N LEU A 134 -17.74 -0.28 9.97
CA LEU A 134 -18.74 -0.95 10.83
C LEU A 134 -19.24 -0.08 11.97
N ALA A 135 -18.67 1.13 12.16
CA ALA A 135 -18.92 2.02 13.31
C ALA A 135 -18.73 1.30 14.66
N ASP A 136 -17.66 0.50 14.78
CA ASP A 136 -17.40 -0.37 15.93
C ASP A 136 -16.01 -0.11 16.52
N SER A 137 -15.98 0.60 17.65
CA SER A 137 -14.75 1.05 18.30
C SER A 137 -13.88 -0.08 18.88
N ARG A 138 -14.41 -1.29 19.07
CA ARG A 138 -13.65 -2.45 19.57
C ARG A 138 -12.45 -2.78 18.67
N TRP A 139 -12.54 -2.49 17.36
CA TRP A 139 -11.44 -2.71 16.44
C TRP A 139 -10.27 -1.74 16.66
N PHE A 140 -10.57 -0.53 17.13
CA PHE A 140 -9.52 0.41 17.54
C PHE A 140 -8.83 -0.01 18.85
N ASP A 141 -9.54 -0.69 19.75
CA ASP A 141 -8.95 -1.26 20.98
C ASP A 141 -8.00 -2.42 20.63
N VAL A 142 -8.40 -3.31 19.71
CA VAL A 142 -7.52 -4.36 19.18
C VAL A 142 -6.28 -3.76 18.51
N ALA A 143 -6.43 -2.63 17.80
CA ALA A 143 -5.30 -1.94 17.18
C ALA A 143 -4.33 -1.33 18.23
N GLU A 144 -4.83 -0.80 19.34
CA GLU A 144 -3.97 -0.35 20.45
C GLU A 144 -3.19 -1.49 21.08
N ASP A 145 -3.85 -2.63 21.35
CA ASP A 145 -3.20 -3.83 21.87
C ASP A 145 -2.07 -4.32 20.96
N LEU A 146 -2.33 -4.35 19.64
CA LEU A 146 -1.31 -4.74 18.66
C LEU A 146 -0.16 -3.75 18.62
N LEU A 147 -0.44 -2.45 18.62
CA LEU A 147 0.60 -1.42 18.65
C LEU A 147 1.44 -1.50 19.94
N ASP A 148 0.82 -1.75 21.11
CA ASP A 148 1.52 -2.00 22.37
C ASP A 148 2.47 -3.22 22.26
N THR A 149 2.00 -4.26 21.58
CA THR A 149 2.79 -5.47 21.36
C THR A 149 4.00 -5.19 20.46
N ILE A 150 3.81 -4.44 19.37
CA ILE A 150 4.90 -3.99 18.48
C ILE A 150 5.90 -3.11 19.23
N GLU A 151 5.43 -2.08 19.95
CA GLU A 151 6.29 -1.16 20.67
C GLU A 151 7.11 -1.85 21.78
N ARG A 152 6.51 -2.80 22.48
CA ARG A 152 7.18 -3.54 23.56
C ARG A 152 8.26 -4.48 23.05
N ASN A 153 8.02 -5.17 21.93
CA ASN A 153 8.87 -6.27 21.49
C ASN A 153 9.81 -5.90 20.35
N TRP A 154 9.44 -4.93 19.51
CA TRP A 154 10.14 -4.65 18.25
C TRP A 154 10.71 -3.23 18.14
N THR A 155 10.55 -2.37 19.15
CA THR A 155 11.22 -1.06 19.14
C THR A 155 12.72 -1.23 19.05
N HIS A 156 13.36 -0.54 18.11
CA HIS A 156 14.79 -0.66 17.85
C HIS A 156 15.55 0.59 18.32
N SER A 157 16.76 0.38 18.89
CA SER A 157 17.58 1.45 19.46
C SER A 157 18.08 2.47 18.42
N ALA A 158 18.26 2.05 17.15
CA ALA A 158 18.61 2.95 16.05
C ALA A 158 17.41 3.72 15.49
N GLY A 159 16.21 3.50 16.02
CA GLY A 159 14.96 4.08 15.60
C GLY A 159 14.05 3.12 14.83
N GLY A 160 12.75 3.39 14.88
CA GLY A 160 11.72 2.54 14.29
C GLY A 160 11.61 1.18 14.98
N TYR A 161 11.30 0.15 14.18
CA TYR A 161 11.00 -1.19 14.66
C TYR A 161 11.83 -2.24 13.89
N THR A 162 12.08 -3.40 14.48
CA THR A 162 12.66 -4.56 13.80
C THR A 162 11.67 -5.15 12.80
N GLU A 163 12.17 -5.95 11.84
CA GLU A 163 11.36 -6.55 10.77
C GLU A 163 10.46 -7.71 11.25
N GLY A 164 10.64 -8.19 12.49
CA GLY A 164 9.93 -9.34 13.04
C GLY A 164 10.72 -10.65 12.92
N GLU A 165 10.01 -11.77 12.73
CA GLU A 165 10.54 -13.13 12.86
C GLU A 165 10.90 -13.77 11.50
N ILE A 166 10.52 -13.17 10.37
CA ILE A 166 10.65 -13.75 9.03
C ILE A 166 11.90 -13.26 8.32
N ALA A 167 12.17 -11.96 8.37
CA ALA A 167 13.31 -11.34 7.71
C ALA A 167 14.63 -11.66 8.41
N ASP A 168 15.74 -11.53 7.67
CA ASP A 168 17.07 -11.53 8.28
C ASP A 168 17.18 -10.37 9.28
N PRO A 169 17.47 -10.62 10.56
CA PRO A 169 17.50 -9.57 11.57
C PRO A 169 18.60 -8.51 11.34
N ARG A 170 19.54 -8.77 10.42
CA ARG A 170 20.60 -7.82 10.06
C ARG A 170 20.18 -6.83 8.97
N VAL A 171 19.04 -7.06 8.34
CA VAL A 171 18.52 -6.23 7.24
C VAL A 171 17.29 -5.50 7.72
N ARG A 172 17.27 -4.18 7.53
CA ARG A 172 16.10 -3.33 7.78
C ARG A 172 15.59 -2.75 6.48
N ARG A 173 14.28 -2.60 6.36
CA ARG A 173 13.60 -2.12 5.16
C ARG A 173 12.73 -0.90 5.48
N GLN A 174 12.63 0.02 4.53
CA GLN A 174 11.69 1.13 4.65
C GLN A 174 10.22 0.68 4.52
N ASN A 175 9.96 -0.35 3.71
CA ASN A 175 8.63 -0.76 3.28
C ASN A 175 7.66 -1.10 4.45
N PRO A 176 8.01 -1.92 5.47
CA PRO A 176 7.13 -2.14 6.61
C PRO A 176 6.83 -0.85 7.41
N HIS A 177 7.79 0.08 7.49
CA HIS A 177 7.59 1.37 8.15
C HIS A 177 6.64 2.28 7.37
N MET A 178 6.67 2.22 6.03
CA MET A 178 5.73 2.94 5.17
C MET A 178 4.28 2.54 5.44
N HIS A 179 4.01 1.24 5.46
CA HIS A 179 2.66 0.74 5.74
C HIS A 179 2.25 0.93 7.20
N LEU A 180 3.19 0.93 8.13
CA LEU A 180 2.91 1.29 9.52
C LEU A 180 2.54 2.78 9.65
N LEU A 181 3.21 3.67 8.89
CA LEU A 181 2.81 5.07 8.78
C LEU A 181 1.38 5.20 8.23
N GLU A 182 1.10 4.54 7.11
CA GLU A 182 -0.23 4.56 6.48
C GLU A 182 -1.32 4.07 7.46
N ALA A 183 -1.06 2.96 8.15
CA ALA A 183 -1.98 2.37 9.13
C ALA A 183 -2.24 3.29 10.33
N THR A 184 -1.19 3.88 10.89
CA THR A 184 -1.33 4.77 12.05
C THR A 184 -2.00 6.10 11.68
N MET A 185 -1.78 6.62 10.47
CA MET A 185 -2.55 7.75 9.95
C MET A 185 -4.03 7.40 9.81
N ALA A 186 -4.36 6.25 9.23
CA ALA A 186 -5.75 5.80 9.08
C ALA A 186 -6.43 5.59 10.44
N LEU A 187 -5.73 5.00 11.42
CA LEU A 187 -6.22 4.83 12.79
C LEU A 187 -6.45 6.18 13.49
N ALA A 188 -5.55 7.15 13.31
CA ALA A 188 -5.71 8.49 13.88
C ALA A 188 -6.95 9.19 13.29
N GLU A 189 -7.14 9.11 11.98
CA GLU A 189 -8.29 9.69 11.28
C GLU A 189 -9.62 9.03 11.69
N ALA A 190 -9.65 7.69 11.75
CA ALA A 190 -10.88 6.95 12.02
C ALA A 190 -11.27 6.98 13.51
N SER A 191 -10.31 6.92 14.43
CA SER A 191 -10.58 6.81 15.88
C SER A 191 -10.50 8.14 16.64
N GLY A 192 -9.78 9.14 16.10
CA GLY A 192 -9.47 10.39 16.78
C GLY A 192 -8.43 10.24 17.92
N ARG A 193 -7.80 9.05 18.08
CA ARG A 193 -6.86 8.77 19.17
C ARG A 193 -5.48 9.38 18.86
N ALA A 194 -5.05 10.35 19.64
CA ALA A 194 -3.81 11.10 19.44
C ALA A 194 -2.54 10.22 19.43
N ARG A 195 -2.56 9.07 20.09
CA ARG A 195 -1.44 8.11 20.12
C ARG A 195 -1.03 7.67 18.70
N PHE A 196 -1.99 7.35 17.85
CA PHE A 196 -1.69 6.90 16.48
C PHE A 196 -1.05 8.03 15.66
N ALA A 197 -1.53 9.25 15.80
CA ALA A 197 -0.91 10.41 15.16
C ALA A 197 0.54 10.62 15.63
N ALA A 198 0.82 10.44 16.92
CA ALA A 198 2.17 10.57 17.46
C ALA A 198 3.13 9.49 16.90
N VAL A 199 2.65 8.25 16.67
CA VAL A 199 3.46 7.19 16.04
C VAL A 199 3.69 7.51 14.57
N ALA A 200 2.66 7.98 13.85
CA ALA A 200 2.79 8.42 12.47
C ALA A 200 3.86 9.51 12.30
N ASP A 201 3.85 10.53 13.17
CA ASP A 201 4.85 11.60 13.13
C ASP A 201 6.28 11.07 13.38
N LYS A 202 6.47 10.15 14.34
CA LYS A 202 7.79 9.54 14.62
C LYS A 202 8.31 8.75 13.41
N ILE A 203 7.45 7.99 12.73
CA ILE A 203 7.85 7.23 11.54
C ILE A 203 8.17 8.18 10.38
N ALA A 204 7.40 9.23 10.19
CA ALA A 204 7.65 10.24 9.18
C ALA A 204 8.97 10.99 9.43
N ASP A 205 9.30 11.33 10.69
CA ASP A 205 10.59 11.93 11.06
C ASP A 205 11.75 10.97 10.78
N LEU A 206 11.61 9.70 11.17
CA LEU A 206 12.61 8.67 10.91
C LEU A 206 12.87 8.50 9.41
N SER A 207 11.82 8.41 8.60
CA SER A 207 11.96 8.21 7.15
C SER A 207 12.63 9.39 6.47
N ALA A 208 12.25 10.61 6.81
CA ALA A 208 12.87 11.83 6.29
C ALA A 208 14.36 11.92 6.66
N ALA A 209 14.75 11.44 7.83
CA ALA A 209 16.11 11.49 8.35
C ALA A 209 17.01 10.34 7.87
N ARG A 210 16.46 9.15 7.58
CA ARG A 210 17.22 7.91 7.39
C ARG A 210 16.96 7.18 6.09
N PHE A 211 15.73 7.24 5.53
CA PHE A 211 15.38 6.45 4.36
C PHE A 211 15.61 7.18 3.04
N ILE A 212 15.77 8.50 3.09
CA ILE A 212 15.92 9.33 1.90
C ILE A 212 17.36 9.80 1.77
N ASP A 213 18.01 9.45 0.67
CA ASP A 213 19.35 9.94 0.35
C ASP A 213 19.33 11.47 0.22
N PRO A 214 20.07 12.20 1.06
CA PRO A 214 20.06 13.65 1.05
C PRO A 214 20.65 14.25 -0.25
N ALA A 215 21.51 13.53 -0.95
CA ALA A 215 22.16 14.02 -2.16
C ALA A 215 21.25 13.95 -3.39
N THR A 216 20.51 12.85 -3.53
CA THR A 216 19.70 12.58 -4.73
C THR A 216 18.20 12.76 -4.52
N GLY A 217 17.72 12.63 -3.27
CA GLY A 217 16.28 12.57 -2.96
C GLY A 217 15.68 11.19 -3.20
N ALA A 218 16.49 10.18 -3.50
CA ALA A 218 16.07 8.81 -3.68
C ALA A 218 15.63 8.18 -2.35
N LEU A 219 14.58 7.38 -2.38
CA LEU A 219 14.19 6.52 -1.27
C LEU A 219 14.99 5.22 -1.35
N LEU A 220 15.76 4.91 -0.32
CA LEU A 220 16.51 3.65 -0.23
C LEU A 220 15.62 2.54 0.32
N GLU A 221 15.78 1.31 -0.20
CA GLU A 221 14.96 0.17 0.19
C GLU A 221 15.53 -0.60 1.38
N TYR A 222 16.87 -0.79 1.43
CA TYR A 222 17.55 -1.71 2.32
C TYR A 222 18.63 -1.04 3.16
N PHE A 223 18.66 -1.39 4.43
CA PHE A 223 19.54 -0.79 5.43
C PHE A 223 20.19 -1.87 6.29
N THR A 224 21.32 -1.54 6.90
CA THR A 224 21.91 -2.29 7.99
C THR A 224 21.05 -2.19 9.25
N ASP A 225 21.38 -2.95 10.28
CA ASP A 225 20.72 -2.88 11.59
C ASP A 225 20.72 -1.45 12.19
N THR A 226 21.77 -0.67 11.94
CA THR A 226 21.89 0.72 12.41
C THR A 226 21.27 1.77 11.49
N LEU A 227 20.49 1.36 10.49
CA LEU A 227 19.85 2.24 9.49
C LEU A 227 20.84 3.02 8.62
N GLU A 228 22.05 2.50 8.41
CA GLU A 228 22.90 2.96 7.30
C GLU A 228 22.50 2.20 6.02
N PRO A 229 22.69 2.77 4.83
CA PRO A 229 22.41 2.04 3.59
C PRO A 229 23.07 0.68 3.56
N ALA A 230 22.38 -0.35 3.10
CA ALA A 230 22.94 -1.70 2.99
C ALA A 230 24.21 -1.70 2.12
N PRO A 231 25.18 -2.61 2.36
CA PRO A 231 26.39 -2.64 1.57
C PRO A 231 26.12 -3.08 0.12
N GLY A 232 26.96 -2.61 -0.80
CA GLY A 232 26.91 -3.03 -2.21
C GLY A 232 25.74 -2.43 -2.97
N ILE A 233 25.16 -3.21 -3.89
CA ILE A 233 24.09 -2.76 -4.77
C ILE A 233 22.77 -2.58 -4.02
N GLU A 234 22.53 -3.40 -3.00
CA GLU A 234 21.28 -3.39 -2.22
C GLU A 234 21.03 -2.01 -1.59
N GLY A 235 22.05 -1.36 -1.03
CA GLY A 235 21.94 0.00 -0.47
C GLY A 235 21.75 1.11 -1.51
N ARG A 236 21.71 0.77 -2.79
CA ARG A 236 21.49 1.70 -3.90
C ARG A 236 20.15 1.46 -4.62
N ILE A 237 19.45 0.37 -4.29
CA ILE A 237 18.16 0.03 -4.91
C ILE A 237 17.11 1.05 -4.46
N VAL A 238 16.34 1.51 -5.43
CA VAL A 238 15.19 2.41 -5.27
C VAL A 238 14.03 1.83 -6.06
N GLU A 239 12.89 1.63 -5.43
CA GLU A 239 11.62 1.35 -6.12
C GLU A 239 10.87 2.68 -6.36
N PRO A 240 10.76 3.17 -7.59
CA PRO A 240 10.09 4.45 -7.87
C PRO A 240 8.62 4.45 -7.43
N GLY A 241 7.97 3.27 -7.41
CA GLY A 241 6.63 3.09 -6.85
C GLY A 241 6.55 3.49 -5.38
N HIS A 242 7.52 3.07 -4.56
CA HIS A 242 7.59 3.48 -3.15
C HIS A 242 7.90 4.97 -2.98
N CYS A 243 8.70 5.56 -3.88
CA CYS A 243 8.89 7.02 -3.87
C CYS A 243 7.54 7.76 -4.05
N PHE A 244 6.68 7.31 -4.97
CA PHE A 244 5.35 7.89 -5.15
C PHE A 244 4.44 7.63 -3.94
N GLU A 245 4.49 6.46 -3.34
CA GLU A 245 3.67 6.10 -2.18
C GLU A 245 4.06 6.92 -0.95
N TRP A 246 5.34 7.03 -0.63
CA TRP A 246 5.82 7.93 0.41
C TRP A 246 5.50 9.40 0.13
N ALA A 247 5.64 9.84 -1.13
CA ALA A 247 5.27 11.21 -1.50
C ALA A 247 3.80 11.49 -1.21
N TRP A 248 2.91 10.55 -1.52
CA TRP A 248 1.49 10.67 -1.20
C TRP A 248 1.23 10.74 0.31
N LEU A 249 1.91 9.93 1.12
CA LEU A 249 1.82 9.97 2.58
C LEU A 249 2.32 11.32 3.14
N PHE A 250 3.45 11.81 2.66
CA PHE A 250 4.00 13.12 3.05
C PHE A 250 3.13 14.30 2.61
N GLU A 251 2.48 14.23 1.46
CA GLU A 251 1.49 15.23 1.02
C GLU A 251 0.29 15.28 1.99
N ARG A 252 -0.21 14.14 2.45
CA ARG A 252 -1.28 14.07 3.44
C ARG A 252 -0.86 14.69 4.78
N LEU A 253 0.31 14.34 5.29
CA LEU A 253 0.86 14.93 6.52
C LEU A 253 1.12 16.43 6.37
N GLY A 254 1.60 16.87 5.20
CA GLY A 254 1.86 18.27 4.90
C GLY A 254 0.62 19.13 4.83
N ALA A 255 -0.53 18.56 4.51
CA ALA A 255 -1.82 19.26 4.48
C ALA A 255 -2.23 19.84 5.85
N THR A 256 -1.63 19.37 6.94
CA THR A 256 -1.83 19.89 8.31
C THR A 256 -0.96 21.12 8.62
N GLY A 257 -0.32 21.72 7.62
CA GLY A 257 0.56 22.90 7.79
C GLY A 257 2.04 22.58 7.96
N ARG A 258 2.47 21.34 7.76
CA ARG A 258 3.87 20.88 7.85
C ARG A 258 4.58 21.05 6.50
N ALA A 259 5.09 22.25 6.22
CA ALA A 259 5.81 22.57 4.98
C ALA A 259 7.06 21.67 4.76
N ASP A 260 7.72 21.27 5.84
CA ASP A 260 8.84 20.33 5.81
C ASP A 260 8.45 18.98 5.15
N ARG A 261 7.25 18.49 5.41
CA ARG A 261 6.71 17.27 4.81
C ARG A 261 6.49 17.41 3.30
N LEU A 262 5.95 18.55 2.88
CA LEU A 262 5.76 18.85 1.44
C LEU A 262 7.07 18.90 0.68
N MET A 263 8.15 19.41 1.28
CA MET A 263 9.48 19.39 0.66
C MET A 263 10.00 17.95 0.45
N VAL A 264 9.73 17.06 1.39
CA VAL A 264 10.10 15.64 1.23
C VAL A 264 9.29 15.00 0.10
N ALA A 265 7.98 15.23 0.05
CA ALA A 265 7.12 14.76 -1.03
C ALA A 265 7.59 15.22 -2.42
N GLU A 266 8.00 16.50 -2.52
CA GLU A 266 8.54 17.09 -3.76
C GLU A 266 9.79 16.35 -4.25
N ARG A 267 10.74 16.10 -3.34
CA ARG A 267 12.01 15.42 -3.68
C ARG A 267 11.76 13.99 -4.15
N LEU A 268 10.94 13.23 -3.44
CA LEU A 268 10.58 11.85 -3.80
C LEU A 268 9.88 11.77 -5.16
N THR A 269 8.89 12.65 -5.38
CA THR A 269 8.18 12.74 -6.67
C THR A 269 9.13 13.12 -7.80
N GLY A 270 10.01 14.07 -7.56
CA GLY A 270 11.01 14.52 -8.54
C GLY A 270 11.94 13.40 -8.98
N PHE A 271 12.50 12.64 -8.02
CA PHE A 271 13.35 11.48 -8.31
C PHE A 271 12.59 10.41 -9.12
N ALA A 272 11.40 10.01 -8.65
CA ALA A 272 10.61 8.96 -9.30
C ALA A 272 10.19 9.33 -10.73
N ARG A 273 9.80 10.57 -10.97
CA ARG A 273 9.45 11.06 -12.32
C ARG A 273 10.64 11.10 -13.26
N THR A 274 11.79 11.52 -12.75
CA THR A 274 13.00 11.66 -13.58
C THR A 274 13.58 10.32 -14.00
N HIS A 275 13.56 9.33 -13.09
CA HIS A 275 14.30 8.09 -13.27
C HIS A 275 13.41 6.84 -13.38
N GLY A 276 12.20 6.88 -12.80
CA GLY A 276 11.35 5.70 -12.64
C GLY A 276 10.33 5.47 -13.76
N ILE A 277 10.21 6.38 -14.74
CA ILE A 277 9.19 6.27 -15.79
C ILE A 277 9.82 5.83 -17.12
N CYS A 278 9.37 4.67 -17.62
CA CYS A 278 9.72 4.23 -18.97
C CYS A 278 8.90 5.02 -20.00
N ALA A 279 9.51 5.98 -20.69
CA ALA A 279 8.82 6.82 -21.65
C ALA A 279 8.17 6.04 -22.80
N GLN A 280 8.77 4.94 -23.26
CA GLN A 280 8.25 4.13 -24.37
C GLN A 280 6.96 3.38 -24.00
N ARG A 281 6.91 2.81 -22.78
CA ARG A 281 5.75 2.04 -22.29
C ARG A 281 4.75 2.89 -21.49
N GLY A 282 5.15 4.10 -21.07
CA GLY A 282 4.32 5.00 -20.27
C GLY A 282 4.09 4.55 -18.82
N VAL A 283 4.90 3.61 -18.31
CA VAL A 283 4.72 2.96 -17.01
C VAL A 283 5.87 3.25 -16.06
N CYS A 284 5.58 3.21 -14.76
CA CYS A 284 6.58 3.21 -13.70
C CYS A 284 7.26 1.82 -13.65
N ILE A 285 8.60 1.78 -13.74
CA ILE A 285 9.40 0.54 -13.69
C ILE A 285 9.64 0.11 -12.25
N ASN A 286 10.08 -1.14 -12.07
CA ASN A 286 10.24 -1.71 -10.74
C ASN A 286 11.39 -1.06 -9.97
N GLU A 287 12.60 -1.05 -10.51
CA GLU A 287 13.78 -0.63 -9.77
C GLU A 287 14.75 0.20 -10.60
N VAL A 288 15.27 1.23 -9.97
CA VAL A 288 16.43 2.00 -10.42
C VAL A 288 17.48 2.03 -9.31
N LEU A 289 18.68 2.51 -9.60
CA LEU A 289 19.69 2.79 -8.59
C LEU A 289 19.67 4.29 -8.21
N THR A 290 20.34 4.63 -7.13
CA THR A 290 20.43 6.03 -6.62
C THR A 290 20.99 7.03 -7.64
N ASP A 291 21.75 6.58 -8.64
CA ASP A 291 22.22 7.40 -9.76
C ASP A 291 21.24 7.49 -10.94
N GLY A 292 20.06 6.89 -10.81
CA GLY A 292 19.02 6.86 -11.84
C GLY A 292 19.19 5.78 -12.90
N SER A 293 20.24 4.97 -12.86
CA SER A 293 20.39 3.83 -13.78
C SER A 293 19.36 2.76 -13.52
N VAL A 294 18.82 2.17 -14.59
CA VAL A 294 17.78 1.13 -14.49
C VAL A 294 18.38 -0.17 -13.92
N HIS A 295 17.75 -0.72 -12.89
CA HIS A 295 18.12 -2.00 -12.28
C HIS A 295 17.15 -3.13 -12.67
N ASP A 296 15.83 -2.95 -12.51
CA ASP A 296 14.79 -3.83 -13.04
C ASP A 296 13.80 -3.05 -13.89
N ALA A 297 13.89 -3.23 -15.21
CA ALA A 297 13.03 -2.57 -16.18
C ALA A 297 11.63 -3.17 -16.29
N THR A 298 11.31 -4.26 -15.60
CA THR A 298 9.94 -4.76 -15.53
C THR A 298 9.04 -3.75 -14.81
N ALA A 299 7.73 -3.87 -14.92
CA ALA A 299 6.81 -2.92 -14.28
C ALA A 299 5.64 -3.69 -13.66
N ARG A 300 5.51 -3.66 -12.33
CA ARG A 300 4.33 -4.19 -11.64
C ARG A 300 3.16 -3.21 -11.74
N LEU A 301 1.96 -3.72 -11.49
CA LEU A 301 0.73 -2.91 -11.52
C LEU A 301 0.72 -1.86 -10.40
N TRP A 302 1.05 -2.23 -9.17
CA TRP A 302 0.90 -1.36 -8.01
C TRP A 302 1.67 -0.02 -8.10
N PRO A 303 2.90 0.07 -8.68
CA PRO A 303 3.56 1.36 -8.86
C PRO A 303 2.78 2.35 -9.74
N GLN A 304 1.94 1.84 -10.65
CA GLN A 304 1.10 2.69 -11.50
C GLN A 304 0.00 3.36 -10.68
N THR A 305 -0.59 2.65 -9.71
CA THR A 305 -1.60 3.23 -8.80
C THR A 305 -0.99 4.27 -7.88
N GLU A 306 0.22 4.05 -7.36
CA GLU A 306 0.92 5.00 -6.50
C GLU A 306 1.29 6.29 -7.27
N ARG A 307 1.72 6.15 -8.52
CA ARG A 307 1.96 7.28 -9.41
C ARG A 307 0.69 8.14 -9.61
N ILE A 308 -0.49 7.49 -9.78
CA ILE A 308 -1.78 8.19 -9.88
C ILE A 308 -2.11 8.90 -8.56
N LYS A 309 -1.97 8.22 -7.42
CA LYS A 309 -2.25 8.78 -6.08
C LYS A 309 -1.42 10.03 -5.82
N ALA A 310 -0.12 9.97 -6.10
CA ALA A 310 0.81 11.10 -5.92
C ALA A 310 0.43 12.29 -6.79
N ALA A 311 0.16 12.08 -8.08
CA ALA A 311 -0.26 13.16 -8.99
C ALA A 311 -1.62 13.76 -8.59
N ALA A 312 -2.59 12.92 -8.21
CA ALA A 312 -3.92 13.36 -7.83
C ALA A 312 -3.93 14.24 -6.57
N ILE A 313 -3.20 13.86 -5.53
CA ILE A 313 -3.13 14.66 -4.29
C ILE A 313 -2.43 15.99 -4.51
N ARG A 314 -1.37 16.01 -5.32
CA ARG A 314 -0.63 17.23 -5.68
C ARG A 314 -1.49 18.18 -6.51
N HIS A 315 -2.19 17.65 -7.54
CA HIS A 315 -3.14 18.45 -8.32
C HIS A 315 -4.22 19.08 -7.42
N ARG A 316 -4.81 18.30 -6.52
CA ARG A 316 -5.83 18.80 -5.58
C ARG A 316 -5.29 19.91 -4.67
N ARG A 317 -4.03 19.85 -4.25
CA ARG A 317 -3.41 20.88 -3.39
C ARG A 317 -3.00 22.12 -4.15
N THR A 318 -2.41 21.97 -5.35
CA THR A 318 -1.75 23.06 -6.09
C THR A 318 -2.61 23.67 -7.20
N GLY A 319 -3.55 22.91 -7.76
CA GLY A 319 -4.25 23.27 -8.98
C GLY A 319 -3.36 23.24 -10.25
N ASP A 320 -2.17 22.66 -10.17
CA ASP A 320 -1.21 22.63 -11.29
C ASP A 320 -1.70 21.63 -12.37
N GLU A 321 -1.90 22.14 -13.58
CA GLU A 321 -2.31 21.34 -14.76
C GLU A 321 -1.23 20.32 -15.19
N ALA A 322 0.01 20.52 -14.83
CA ALA A 322 1.06 19.53 -15.06
C ALA A 322 0.79 18.24 -14.26
N GLU A 323 0.25 18.35 -13.06
CA GLU A 323 -0.14 17.20 -12.23
C GLU A 323 -1.34 16.46 -12.81
N ALA A 324 -2.33 17.17 -13.36
CA ALA A 324 -3.46 16.56 -14.06
C ALA A 324 -2.98 15.80 -15.33
N THR A 325 -2.04 16.39 -16.07
CA THR A 325 -1.43 15.74 -17.25
C THR A 325 -0.67 14.46 -16.86
N GLU A 326 0.09 14.51 -15.76
CA GLU A 326 0.80 13.35 -15.23
C GLU A 326 -0.15 12.26 -14.75
N MET A 327 -1.21 12.62 -14.04
CA MET A 327 -2.26 11.69 -13.61
C MET A 327 -2.90 10.98 -14.82
N ALA A 328 -3.26 11.73 -15.86
CA ALA A 328 -3.81 11.16 -17.08
C ALA A 328 -2.82 10.20 -17.80
N ALA A 329 -1.53 10.54 -17.80
CA ALA A 329 -0.49 9.65 -18.34
C ALA A 329 -0.36 8.36 -17.52
N ALA A 330 -0.39 8.45 -16.19
CA ALA A 330 -0.33 7.30 -15.29
C ALA A 330 -1.56 6.38 -15.44
N ILE A 331 -2.76 6.93 -15.61
CA ILE A 331 -3.99 6.17 -15.87
C ILE A 331 -3.89 5.41 -17.19
N ARG A 332 -3.34 6.03 -18.26
CA ARG A 332 -3.10 5.31 -19.53
C ARG A 332 -2.09 4.18 -19.35
N GLY A 333 -1.06 4.37 -18.56
CA GLY A 333 -0.10 3.31 -18.20
C GLY A 333 -0.78 2.14 -17.48
N LEU A 334 -1.61 2.45 -16.47
CA LEU A 334 -2.36 1.45 -15.70
C LEU A 334 -3.36 0.68 -16.57
N ALA A 335 -4.01 1.32 -17.53
CA ALA A 335 -5.02 0.69 -18.39
C ALA A 335 -4.51 -0.53 -19.17
N GLN A 336 -3.21 -0.60 -19.45
CA GLN A 336 -2.59 -1.74 -20.13
C GLN A 336 -2.76 -3.06 -19.36
N TYR A 337 -2.77 -3.00 -18.02
CA TYR A 337 -2.86 -4.18 -17.15
C TYR A 337 -4.25 -4.82 -17.11
N TYR A 338 -5.26 -4.12 -17.58
CA TYR A 338 -6.64 -4.63 -17.64
C TYR A 338 -7.03 -5.27 -18.96
N ALA A 339 -6.07 -5.44 -19.89
CA ALA A 339 -6.27 -6.16 -21.14
C ALA A 339 -6.26 -7.69 -20.91
N VAL A 340 -7.25 -8.19 -20.19
CA VAL A 340 -7.38 -9.58 -19.73
C VAL A 340 -8.65 -10.24 -20.29
N LEU A 341 -8.70 -11.58 -20.31
CA LEU A 341 -9.84 -12.35 -20.83
C LEU A 341 -11.05 -12.29 -19.90
N VAL A 342 -10.84 -12.32 -18.59
CA VAL A 342 -11.91 -12.29 -17.58
C VAL A 342 -12.00 -10.87 -17.02
N PRO A 343 -13.04 -10.09 -17.31
CA PRO A 343 -13.23 -8.76 -16.76
C PRO A 343 -13.23 -8.79 -15.22
N GLY A 344 -12.54 -7.83 -14.62
CA GLY A 344 -12.40 -7.76 -13.14
C GLY A 344 -11.10 -8.36 -12.62
N LEU A 345 -10.31 -8.99 -13.51
CA LEU A 345 -8.92 -9.37 -13.26
C LEU A 345 -7.96 -8.36 -13.87
N TRP A 346 -6.67 -8.60 -13.69
CA TRP A 346 -5.57 -7.80 -14.23
C TRP A 346 -4.29 -8.62 -14.36
N HIS A 347 -3.37 -8.14 -15.20
CA HIS A 347 -2.00 -8.62 -15.21
C HIS A 347 -1.23 -7.97 -14.05
N ASP A 348 -0.39 -8.74 -13.37
CA ASP A 348 0.41 -8.22 -12.27
C ASP A 348 1.69 -7.50 -12.74
N LYS A 349 2.33 -8.02 -13.80
CA LYS A 349 3.68 -7.60 -14.18
C LYS A 349 3.84 -7.51 -15.70
N LEU A 350 4.20 -6.32 -16.18
CA LEU A 350 4.60 -6.05 -17.56
C LEU A 350 6.12 -6.25 -17.70
N LYS A 351 6.56 -7.05 -18.67
CA LYS A 351 7.98 -7.28 -18.95
C LYS A 351 8.63 -6.07 -19.61
N ALA A 352 9.97 -6.08 -19.66
CA ALA A 352 10.74 -4.99 -20.25
C ALA A 352 10.47 -4.82 -21.76
N ASP A 353 10.12 -5.89 -22.48
CA ASP A 353 9.76 -5.90 -23.90
C ASP A 353 8.31 -5.45 -24.18
N GLY A 354 7.51 -5.18 -23.14
CA GLY A 354 6.13 -4.76 -23.25
C GLY A 354 5.11 -5.91 -23.30
N SER A 355 5.52 -7.17 -23.14
CA SER A 355 4.62 -8.32 -23.01
C SER A 355 4.24 -8.57 -21.54
N PHE A 356 3.11 -9.27 -21.33
CA PHE A 356 2.69 -9.75 -20.02
C PHE A 356 3.12 -11.17 -19.72
#